data_9ff5b22e2f518a6abc69ec51233e033e
#
_entry.id   9ff5b22e2f518a6abc69ec51233e033e
#
_cell.length_a   1.000
_cell.length_b   1.000
_cell.length_c   1.000
_cell.angle_alpha   90.00
_cell.angle_beta   90.00
_cell.angle_gamma   90.00
#
_symmetry.space_group_name_H-M   'P 1'
#
loop_
_entity.id
_entity.type
_entity.pdbx_description
1 polymer ?
#
loop_
_entity_poly.entity_id
_entity_poly.type
_entity_poly.pdbx_seq_one_letter_code
_entity_poly.pdbx_strand_id
1 'polypeptide(L)'
;SEMCIRDRHIGVAVVFASALMAVSTMFADEDVTEYYAVIISILFVALYGIMTVLLKLAARKNRELLMVITCGIAIVELAVNMAVTGLGCTGRISYNANVDDMQKALKLAKEDAVDNDVPFYRVEDTGRLTKNDGTRYGYASGTQFSSLMNINVSHFYQALYMEGGKNFYCYNGATPVTSAMLSVRYMVTKSIQPQNELTTLVGKCGNHYLYRNNYTLPLGFMMDEGVIDAWKPSSSSKIYSINSLGRLLGAADDTLTLTECTQDENPGTTTLTFDHDGYYYAAYDSCSTDSLTFSHGEYETTYSKTTHRYLFDLGYVKAGDTVSVTNTDADAVRFNVYELSIAAVESAYNTLNEQTLSVDDFSDTHISGHIDVKQAGQLVLSIPSEKGWAMKVDGKDAEYEDFSDTFVSIHLDEGEHEIELYYETPGLKAGAAISAGCVGVFLLLLLLRQIVKRRSRLKFKANSDR
;
A
#
# COMPACT_ATOMS: atom_id res chain seq x y z
N SER A 1 54.63 24.30 -18.95
CA SER A 1 53.75 25.16 -18.09
C SER A 1 52.29 24.88 -18.25
N GLU A 2 51.79 24.49 -19.43
CA GLU A 2 50.36 24.13 -19.62
C GLU A 2 49.93 22.84 -18.91
N MET A 3 50.81 21.86 -18.75
CA MET A 3 50.55 20.61 -18.06
C MET A 3 50.30 20.83 -16.56
N CYS A 4 51.05 21.72 -15.91
CA CYS A 4 50.90 22.07 -14.49
C CYS A 4 49.58 22.81 -14.17
N ILE A 5 49.10 23.64 -15.12
CA ILE A 5 47.84 24.38 -14.95
C ILE A 5 46.65 23.42 -15.01
N ARG A 6 46.67 22.46 -15.92
CA ARG A 6 45.59 21.48 -16.16
C ARG A 6 45.48 20.46 -15.04
N ASP A 7 46.61 20.07 -14.42
CA ASP A 7 46.60 19.15 -13.25
C ASP A 7 46.13 19.86 -11.98
N ARG A 8 46.37 21.16 -11.85
CA ARG A 8 45.84 21.99 -10.78
C ARG A 8 44.31 22.09 -10.86
N HIS A 9 43.71 22.12 -12.05
CA HIS A 9 42.26 22.12 -12.22
C HIS A 9 41.59 20.79 -11.78
N ILE A 10 42.27 19.66 -11.98
CA ILE A 10 41.73 18.37 -11.49
C ILE A 10 41.76 18.32 -9.97
N GLY A 11 42.88 18.73 -9.35
CA GLY A 11 42.98 18.83 -7.90
C GLY A 11 41.91 19.74 -7.29
N VAL A 12 41.70 20.92 -7.90
CA VAL A 12 40.64 21.85 -7.49
C VAL A 12 39.25 21.23 -7.65
N ALA A 13 38.97 20.53 -8.76
CA ALA A 13 37.69 19.89 -8.99
C ALA A 13 37.41 18.76 -7.95
N VAL A 14 38.43 17.95 -7.61
CA VAL A 14 38.33 16.91 -6.58
C VAL A 14 38.05 17.52 -5.20
N VAL A 15 38.81 18.53 -4.80
CA VAL A 15 38.61 19.23 -3.53
C VAL A 15 37.25 19.91 -3.48
N PHE A 16 36.83 20.56 -4.56
CA PHE A 16 35.52 21.20 -4.63
C PHE A 16 34.35 20.16 -4.53
N ALA A 17 34.44 19.05 -5.27
CA ALA A 17 33.44 17.99 -5.19
C ALA A 17 33.37 17.37 -3.78
N SER A 18 34.53 17.11 -3.15
CA SER A 18 34.57 16.59 -1.78
C SER A 18 34.04 17.58 -0.75
N ALA A 19 34.34 18.88 -0.93
CA ALA A 19 33.81 19.94 -0.07
C ALA A 19 32.28 20.09 -0.23
N LEU A 20 31.75 20.00 -1.46
CA LEU A 20 30.30 20.03 -1.74
C LEU A 20 29.60 18.85 -1.09
N MET A 21 30.18 17.65 -1.15
CA MET A 21 29.65 16.47 -0.48
C MET A 21 29.64 16.64 1.05
N ALA A 22 30.73 17.16 1.64
CA ALA A 22 30.79 17.41 3.08
C ALA A 22 29.81 18.51 3.53
N VAL A 23 29.60 19.55 2.72
CA VAL A 23 28.64 20.62 3.01
C VAL A 23 27.20 20.12 2.86
N SER A 24 26.91 19.25 1.89
CA SER A 24 25.56 18.69 1.71
C SER A 24 25.07 17.92 2.95
N THR A 25 25.98 17.33 3.72
CA THR A 25 25.62 16.64 4.97
C THR A 25 25.17 17.57 6.09
N MET A 26 25.56 18.85 6.05
CA MET A 26 25.11 19.84 7.03
C MET A 26 23.67 20.30 6.81
N PHE A 27 23.11 20.02 5.63
CA PHE A 27 21.75 20.36 5.25
C PHE A 27 20.85 19.11 5.06
N ALA A 28 21.42 17.91 5.23
CA ALA A 28 20.68 16.67 5.16
C ALA A 28 20.11 16.33 6.54
N ASP A 29 18.91 15.78 6.54
CA ASP A 29 18.26 15.26 7.75
C ASP A 29 19.12 14.15 8.36
N GLU A 30 19.36 14.17 9.67
CA GLU A 30 20.23 13.20 10.36
C GLU A 30 19.76 11.76 10.14
N ASP A 31 18.44 11.56 9.98
CA ASP A 31 17.81 10.25 9.74
C ASP A 31 18.06 9.69 8.33
N VAL A 32 18.59 10.50 7.41
CA VAL A 32 18.71 10.11 5.98
C VAL A 32 20.16 9.93 5.55
N THR A 33 21.13 10.53 6.26
CA THR A 33 22.53 10.58 5.81
C THR A 33 23.48 9.92 6.80
N GLU A 34 23.92 8.72 6.46
CA GLU A 34 24.95 8.00 7.20
C GLU A 34 26.32 8.62 6.92
N TYR A 35 26.98 9.20 7.94
CA TYR A 35 28.29 9.87 7.82
C TYR A 35 29.36 9.01 7.16
N TYR A 36 29.36 7.68 7.39
CA TYR A 36 30.32 6.79 6.74
C TYR A 36 30.12 6.70 5.22
N ALA A 37 28.89 6.81 4.72
CA ALA A 37 28.63 6.81 3.27
C ALA A 37 29.26 8.02 2.60
N VAL A 38 29.24 9.18 3.26
CA VAL A 38 29.88 10.41 2.76
C VAL A 38 31.40 10.28 2.75
N ILE A 39 31.99 9.74 3.84
CA ILE A 39 33.44 9.50 3.92
C ILE A 39 33.89 8.54 2.82
N ILE A 40 33.18 7.44 2.59
CA ILE A 40 33.47 6.48 1.54
C ILE A 40 33.40 7.16 0.15
N SER A 41 32.37 7.96 -0.10
CA SER A 41 32.20 8.68 -1.36
C SER A 41 33.35 9.65 -1.62
N ILE A 42 33.79 10.39 -0.60
CA ILE A 42 34.95 11.30 -0.69
C ILE A 42 36.23 10.51 -1.01
N LEU A 43 36.44 9.35 -0.41
CA LEU A 43 37.59 8.49 -0.72
C LEU A 43 37.62 8.04 -2.18
N PHE A 44 36.48 7.61 -2.74
CA PHE A 44 36.40 7.25 -4.16
C PHE A 44 36.61 8.43 -5.09
N VAL A 45 36.05 9.59 -4.78
CA VAL A 45 36.32 10.84 -5.56
C VAL A 45 37.82 11.18 -5.58
N ALA A 46 38.49 11.09 -4.44
CA ALA A 46 39.94 11.29 -4.34
C ALA A 46 40.71 10.26 -5.18
N LEU A 47 40.31 8.97 -5.09
CA LEU A 47 40.95 7.89 -5.84
C LEU A 47 40.79 8.07 -7.36
N TYR A 48 39.64 8.46 -7.86
CA TYR A 48 39.41 8.81 -9.27
C TYR A 48 40.23 10.03 -9.70
N GLY A 49 40.40 11.03 -8.82
CA GLY A 49 41.28 12.17 -9.06
C GLY A 49 42.72 11.72 -9.28
N ILE A 50 43.25 10.85 -8.41
CA ILE A 50 44.59 10.26 -8.53
C ILE A 50 44.72 9.47 -9.85
N MET A 51 43.76 8.58 -10.14
CA MET A 51 43.77 7.79 -11.38
C MET A 51 43.74 8.66 -12.63
N THR A 52 42.99 9.77 -12.61
CA THR A 52 42.93 10.70 -13.73
C THR A 52 44.27 11.36 -13.96
N VAL A 53 45.01 11.73 -12.90
CA VAL A 53 46.37 12.29 -13.00
C VAL A 53 47.34 11.22 -13.53
N LEU A 54 47.31 10.01 -12.99
CA LEU A 54 48.15 8.90 -13.42
C LEU A 54 47.94 8.54 -14.90
N LEU A 55 46.69 8.51 -15.37
CA LEU A 55 46.35 8.27 -16.78
C LEU A 55 46.89 9.34 -17.72
N LYS A 56 46.98 10.59 -17.26
CA LYS A 56 47.60 11.69 -18.04
C LYS A 56 49.11 11.60 -18.12
N LEU A 57 49.74 11.24 -17.00
CA LEU A 57 51.20 11.15 -16.90
C LEU A 57 51.76 9.85 -17.51
N ALA A 58 50.94 8.81 -17.63
CA ALA A 58 51.38 7.50 -18.09
C ALA A 58 51.78 7.45 -19.55
N ALA A 59 52.88 6.76 -19.84
CA ALA A 59 53.24 6.38 -21.18
C ALA A 59 52.17 5.52 -21.84
N ARG A 60 52.07 5.56 -23.18
CA ARG A 60 51.00 4.87 -23.95
C ARG A 60 50.87 3.38 -23.59
N LYS A 61 51.97 2.69 -23.30
CA LYS A 61 52.02 1.28 -22.91
C LYS A 61 51.32 0.98 -21.57
N ASN A 62 51.35 1.92 -20.63
CA ASN A 62 50.79 1.73 -19.28
C ASN A 62 49.36 2.23 -19.15
N ARG A 63 48.82 2.92 -20.15
CA ARG A 63 47.44 3.45 -20.11
C ARG A 63 46.37 2.38 -20.08
N GLU A 64 46.56 1.26 -20.80
CA GLU A 64 45.62 0.16 -20.83
C GLU A 64 45.51 -0.50 -19.45
N LEU A 65 46.63 -0.72 -18.77
CA LEU A 65 46.65 -1.26 -17.40
C LEU A 65 45.96 -0.29 -16.42
N LEU A 66 46.24 1.02 -16.52
CA LEU A 66 45.58 1.99 -15.64
C LEU A 66 44.08 2.10 -15.90
N MET A 67 43.62 1.95 -17.16
CA MET A 67 42.20 1.87 -17.46
C MET A 67 41.52 0.63 -16.82
N VAL A 68 42.19 -0.52 -16.90
CA VAL A 68 41.69 -1.75 -16.23
C VAL A 68 41.62 -1.56 -14.71
N ILE A 69 42.64 -0.95 -14.10
CA ILE A 69 42.62 -0.63 -12.67
C ILE A 69 41.46 0.33 -12.34
N THR A 70 41.23 1.36 -13.15
CA THR A 70 40.13 2.33 -12.96
C THR A 70 38.76 1.62 -13.04
N CYS A 71 38.61 0.70 -14.00
CA CYS A 71 37.38 -0.14 -14.07
C CYS A 71 37.24 -1.03 -12.82
N GLY A 72 38.34 -1.61 -12.33
CA GLY A 72 38.32 -2.36 -11.07
C GLY A 72 37.89 -1.52 -9.87
N ILE A 73 38.39 -0.29 -9.75
CA ILE A 73 37.97 0.67 -8.72
C ILE A 73 36.47 0.95 -8.82
N ALA A 74 35.94 1.16 -10.04
CA ALA A 74 34.51 1.40 -10.25
C ALA A 74 33.66 0.19 -9.83
N ILE A 75 34.11 -1.03 -10.09
CA ILE A 75 33.41 -2.24 -9.65
C ILE A 75 33.40 -2.32 -8.11
N VAL A 76 34.55 -2.03 -7.47
CA VAL A 76 34.64 -2.01 -6.00
C VAL A 76 33.74 -0.92 -5.41
N GLU A 77 33.73 0.28 -6.00
CA GLU A 77 32.83 1.37 -5.58
C GLU A 77 31.36 0.94 -5.65
N LEU A 78 30.94 0.35 -6.77
CA LEU A 78 29.55 -0.12 -6.92
C LEU A 78 29.21 -1.19 -5.86
N ALA A 79 30.12 -2.13 -5.60
CA ALA A 79 29.90 -3.16 -4.59
C ALA A 79 29.82 -2.58 -3.17
N VAL A 80 30.71 -1.62 -2.84
CA VAL A 80 30.68 -0.91 -1.55
C VAL A 80 29.41 -0.08 -1.41
N ASN A 81 29.03 0.65 -2.46
CA ASN A 81 27.84 1.48 -2.44
C ASN A 81 26.56 0.63 -2.26
N MET A 82 26.47 -0.52 -2.93
CA MET A 82 25.40 -1.48 -2.71
C MET A 82 25.38 -2.01 -1.26
N ALA A 83 26.52 -2.34 -0.69
CA ALA A 83 26.62 -2.80 0.69
C ALA A 83 26.22 -1.72 1.69
N VAL A 84 26.70 -0.50 1.51
CA VAL A 84 26.38 0.65 2.37
C VAL A 84 24.88 1.00 2.29
N THR A 85 24.31 1.05 1.10
CA THR A 85 22.86 1.29 0.92
C THR A 85 22.04 0.16 1.53
N GLY A 86 22.51 -1.08 1.45
CA GLY A 86 21.84 -2.25 2.03
C GLY A 86 21.88 -2.32 3.56
N LEU A 87 22.81 -1.63 4.23
CA LEU A 87 22.92 -1.65 5.70
C LEU A 87 21.74 -0.99 6.41
N GLY A 88 21.12 0.01 5.77
CA GLY A 88 19.91 0.67 6.28
C GLY A 88 18.60 -0.05 5.98
N CYS A 89 18.63 -1.17 5.25
CA CYS A 89 17.44 -1.95 4.94
C CYS A 89 17.09 -2.91 6.08
N THR A 90 15.79 -3.23 6.19
CA THR A 90 15.32 -4.27 7.12
C THR A 90 16.08 -5.58 6.87
N GLY A 91 16.66 -6.15 7.93
CA GLY A 91 17.40 -7.40 7.85
C GLY A 91 16.50 -8.55 7.33
N ARG A 92 17.09 -9.47 6.53
CA ARG A 92 16.35 -10.60 5.96
C ARG A 92 15.62 -11.46 7.00
N ILE A 93 16.20 -11.62 8.19
CA ILE A 93 15.61 -12.38 9.29
C ILE A 93 14.35 -11.68 9.80
N SER A 94 14.45 -10.39 10.10
CA SER A 94 13.29 -9.58 10.56
C SER A 94 12.23 -9.47 9.48
N TYR A 95 12.64 -9.31 8.22
CA TYR A 95 11.71 -9.27 7.09
C TYR A 95 10.92 -10.57 6.94
N ASN A 96 11.53 -11.73 7.22
CA ASN A 96 10.88 -13.04 7.07
C ASN A 96 10.34 -13.63 8.38
N ALA A 97 10.38 -12.91 9.49
CA ALA A 97 10.06 -13.45 10.81
C ALA A 97 8.63 -14.05 10.92
N ASN A 98 7.66 -13.50 10.20
CA ASN A 98 6.24 -13.89 10.29
C ASN A 98 5.74 -14.69 9.08
N VAL A 99 6.61 -15.06 8.13
CA VAL A 99 6.19 -15.70 6.86
C VAL A 99 5.44 -17.00 7.10
N ASP A 100 5.99 -17.88 7.94
CA ASP A 100 5.41 -19.21 8.18
C ASP A 100 4.05 -19.13 8.88
N ASP A 101 3.89 -18.23 9.84
CA ASP A 101 2.65 -18.05 10.57
C ASP A 101 1.58 -17.40 9.66
N MET A 102 1.97 -16.42 8.85
CA MET A 102 1.08 -15.81 7.87
C MET A 102 0.62 -16.82 6.81
N GLN A 103 1.52 -17.68 6.28
CA GLN A 103 1.14 -18.71 5.32
C GLN A 103 0.18 -19.75 5.92
N LYS A 104 0.34 -20.10 7.21
CA LYS A 104 -0.64 -20.95 7.92
C LYS A 104 -2.00 -20.26 8.06
N ALA A 105 -2.02 -18.96 8.40
CA ALA A 105 -3.24 -18.18 8.51
C ALA A 105 -3.97 -18.09 7.16
N LEU A 106 -3.26 -17.81 6.06
CA LEU A 106 -3.83 -17.77 4.72
C LEU A 106 -4.36 -19.14 4.25
N LYS A 107 -3.66 -20.22 4.59
CA LYS A 107 -4.14 -21.57 4.30
C LYS A 107 -5.45 -21.85 5.04
N LEU A 108 -5.51 -21.52 6.34
CA LEU A 108 -6.71 -21.71 7.15
C LEU A 108 -7.86 -20.82 6.66
N ALA A 109 -7.59 -19.57 6.26
CA ALA A 109 -8.59 -18.69 5.65
C ALA A 109 -9.16 -19.28 4.35
N LYS A 110 -8.30 -19.89 3.52
CA LYS A 110 -8.73 -20.56 2.29
C LYS A 110 -9.58 -21.79 2.56
N GLU A 111 -9.23 -22.59 3.57
CA GLU A 111 -10.02 -23.76 3.99
C GLU A 111 -11.39 -23.31 4.49
N ASP A 112 -11.46 -22.32 5.39
CA ASP A 112 -12.72 -21.77 5.89
C ASP A 112 -13.57 -21.13 4.79
N ALA A 113 -12.96 -20.47 3.79
CA ALA A 113 -13.67 -19.89 2.65
C ALA A 113 -14.30 -20.97 1.76
N VAL A 114 -13.59 -22.08 1.51
CA VAL A 114 -14.11 -23.22 0.75
C VAL A 114 -15.26 -23.89 1.50
N ASP A 115 -15.14 -24.09 2.82
CA ASP A 115 -16.18 -24.70 3.64
C ASP A 115 -17.46 -23.84 3.71
N ASN A 116 -17.36 -22.53 3.47
CA ASN A 116 -18.48 -21.58 3.46
C ASN A 116 -18.89 -21.15 2.03
N ASP A 117 -18.38 -21.76 0.99
CA ASP A 117 -18.68 -21.46 -0.42
C ASP A 117 -18.43 -19.98 -0.81
N VAL A 118 -17.29 -19.43 -0.39
CA VAL A 118 -16.90 -18.03 -0.64
C VAL A 118 -15.77 -17.98 -1.67
N PRO A 119 -16.06 -17.64 -2.93
CA PRO A 119 -15.08 -17.68 -4.03
C PRO A 119 -14.10 -16.51 -3.98
N PHE A 120 -14.51 -15.36 -3.44
CA PHE A 120 -13.66 -14.17 -3.31
C PHE A 120 -13.75 -13.56 -1.92
N TYR A 121 -12.60 -13.17 -1.39
CA TYR A 121 -12.47 -12.44 -0.12
C TYR A 121 -11.15 -11.67 -0.05
N ARG A 122 -11.10 -10.66 0.81
CA ARG A 122 -9.85 -9.99 1.21
C ARG A 122 -9.44 -10.38 2.61
N VAL A 123 -8.13 -10.34 2.83
CA VAL A 123 -7.49 -10.54 4.14
C VAL A 123 -6.82 -9.25 4.55
N GLU A 124 -6.87 -8.90 5.84
CA GLU A 124 -6.10 -7.80 6.42
C GLU A 124 -5.24 -8.29 7.58
N ASP A 125 -3.99 -7.87 7.61
CA ASP A 125 -3.07 -8.10 8.72
C ASP A 125 -2.95 -6.81 9.55
N THR A 126 -3.46 -6.81 10.78
CA THR A 126 -3.36 -5.65 11.68
C THR A 126 -1.94 -5.45 12.20
N GLY A 127 -1.13 -6.52 12.22
CA GLY A 127 0.29 -6.51 12.59
C GLY A 127 1.26 -6.44 11.41
N ARG A 128 0.80 -5.93 10.25
CA ARG A 128 1.56 -5.86 9.00
C ARG A 128 2.92 -5.19 9.16
N LEU A 129 3.89 -5.68 8.42
CA LEU A 129 5.22 -5.06 8.34
C LEU A 129 5.22 -3.90 7.33
N THR A 130 4.52 -4.07 6.22
CA THR A 130 4.41 -3.06 5.15
C THR A 130 2.98 -2.94 4.64
N LYS A 131 2.66 -1.82 3.99
CA LYS A 131 1.35 -1.65 3.33
C LYS A 131 1.20 -2.51 2.05
N ASN A 132 2.22 -3.28 1.68
CA ASN A 132 2.22 -4.22 0.55
C ASN A 132 2.36 -5.68 0.99
N ASP A 133 2.01 -6.01 2.22
CA ASP A 133 2.06 -7.39 2.71
C ASP A 133 1.09 -8.30 1.92
N GLY A 134 -0.02 -7.77 1.39
CA GLY A 134 -0.88 -8.51 0.46
C GLY A 134 -0.12 -9.04 -0.75
N THR A 135 0.67 -8.20 -1.42
CA THR A 135 1.54 -8.62 -2.54
C THR A 135 2.66 -9.56 -2.07
N ARG A 136 3.23 -9.30 -0.90
CA ARG A 136 4.33 -10.10 -0.33
C ARG A 136 3.91 -11.52 -0.02
N TYR A 137 2.73 -11.72 0.52
CA TYR A 137 2.23 -13.03 0.94
C TYR A 137 1.26 -13.66 -0.04
N GLY A 138 0.82 -12.93 -1.08
CA GLY A 138 -0.05 -13.42 -2.14
C GLY A 138 -1.52 -13.48 -1.73
N TYR A 139 -2.06 -12.44 -1.10
CA TYR A 139 -3.48 -12.33 -0.78
C TYR A 139 -4.08 -11.00 -1.25
N ALA A 140 -5.37 -10.98 -1.55
CA ALA A 140 -6.10 -9.76 -1.85
C ALA A 140 -6.29 -8.94 -0.56
N SER A 141 -5.95 -7.64 -0.61
CA SER A 141 -5.97 -6.73 0.54
C SER A 141 -6.67 -5.42 0.18
N GLY A 142 -7.30 -4.78 1.16
CA GLY A 142 -7.77 -3.40 1.10
C GLY A 142 -6.69 -2.37 1.50
N THR A 143 -5.44 -2.80 1.63
CA THR A 143 -4.29 -1.96 1.99
C THR A 143 -3.25 -1.98 0.88
N GLN A 144 -2.80 -0.80 0.43
CA GLN A 144 -1.80 -0.70 -0.63
C GLN A 144 -0.92 0.54 -0.46
N PHE A 145 0.36 0.40 -0.81
CA PHE A 145 1.28 1.51 -1.09
C PHE A 145 1.76 1.44 -2.54
N SER A 146 1.52 2.48 -3.30
CA SER A 146 2.04 2.62 -4.67
C SER A 146 2.05 4.09 -5.09
N SER A 147 3.13 4.53 -5.74
CA SER A 147 3.19 5.87 -6.32
C SER A 147 2.22 6.06 -7.51
N LEU A 148 1.66 4.98 -8.02
CA LEU A 148 0.71 4.95 -9.15
C LEU A 148 -0.71 4.53 -8.73
N MET A 149 -0.99 4.47 -7.42
CA MET A 149 -2.32 4.08 -6.94
C MET A 149 -3.39 5.11 -7.34
N ASN A 150 -4.63 4.65 -7.40
CA ASN A 150 -5.78 5.54 -7.57
C ASN A 150 -5.98 6.39 -6.31
N ILE A 151 -5.77 7.70 -6.44
CA ILE A 151 -5.87 8.64 -5.30
C ILE A 151 -7.30 8.74 -4.75
N ASN A 152 -8.32 8.48 -5.55
CA ASN A 152 -9.72 8.54 -5.13
C ASN A 152 -10.02 7.49 -4.06
N VAL A 153 -9.39 6.29 -4.15
CA VAL A 153 -9.48 5.28 -3.08
C VAL A 153 -8.95 5.83 -1.76
N SER A 154 -7.81 6.53 -1.78
CA SER A 154 -7.29 7.15 -0.55
C SER A 154 -8.21 8.25 -0.01
N HIS A 155 -8.80 9.07 -0.88
CA HIS A 155 -9.76 10.09 -0.47
C HIS A 155 -11.03 9.47 0.14
N PHE A 156 -11.54 8.40 -0.47
CA PHE A 156 -12.67 7.64 0.05
C PHE A 156 -12.38 7.08 1.46
N TYR A 157 -11.20 6.44 1.64
CA TYR A 157 -10.77 5.95 2.93
C TYR A 157 -10.68 7.07 3.98
N GLN A 158 -10.03 8.18 3.66
CA GLN A 158 -9.92 9.33 4.57
C GLN A 158 -11.27 9.94 4.94
N ALA A 159 -12.23 9.95 4.00
CA ALA A 159 -13.59 10.42 4.24
C ALA A 159 -14.35 9.55 5.25
N LEU A 160 -13.99 8.27 5.33
CA LEU A 160 -14.56 7.28 6.26
C LEU A 160 -13.69 7.02 7.50
N TYR A 161 -12.83 7.97 7.85
CA TYR A 161 -11.93 7.87 9.01
C TYR A 161 -10.93 6.69 8.93
N MET A 162 -10.68 6.17 7.74
CA MET A 162 -9.63 5.20 7.49
C MET A 162 -8.31 5.89 7.14
N GLU A 163 -7.20 5.20 7.34
CA GLU A 163 -5.88 5.75 7.07
C GLU A 163 -5.62 5.87 5.55
N GLY A 164 -5.26 7.06 5.08
CA GLY A 164 -4.93 7.31 3.69
C GLY A 164 -3.91 8.44 3.52
N GLY A 165 -3.23 8.47 2.39
CA GLY A 165 -2.21 9.47 2.05
C GLY A 165 -2.01 9.62 0.56
N LYS A 166 -0.96 10.34 0.15
CA LYS A 166 -0.70 10.66 -1.26
C LYS A 166 -0.39 9.46 -2.14
N ASN A 167 0.12 8.38 -1.56
CA ASN A 167 0.62 7.20 -2.26
C ASN A 167 0.27 5.90 -1.54
N PHE A 168 -0.71 5.91 -0.64
CA PHE A 168 -1.20 4.74 0.04
C PHE A 168 -2.65 4.93 0.53
N TYR A 169 -3.31 3.82 0.75
CA TYR A 169 -4.51 3.67 1.56
C TYR A 169 -4.36 2.42 2.43
N CYS A 170 -5.00 2.40 3.59
CA CYS A 170 -4.79 1.37 4.58
C CYS A 170 -6.08 1.09 5.35
N TYR A 171 -6.29 -0.18 5.67
CA TYR A 171 -7.46 -0.68 6.38
C TYR A 171 -7.60 -0.13 7.82
N ASN A 172 -6.55 0.47 8.40
CA ASN A 172 -6.64 1.09 9.71
C ASN A 172 -7.82 2.07 9.78
N GLY A 173 -8.64 1.97 10.80
CA GLY A 173 -9.83 2.81 10.98
C GLY A 173 -11.09 2.27 10.29
N ALA A 174 -11.05 1.06 9.71
CA ALA A 174 -12.23 0.45 9.14
C ALA A 174 -13.29 0.15 10.20
N THR A 175 -14.55 0.34 9.83
CA THR A 175 -15.71 -0.09 10.60
C THR A 175 -16.29 -1.39 10.00
N PRO A 176 -17.16 -2.13 10.69
CA PRO A 176 -17.80 -3.32 10.12
C PRO A 176 -18.52 -3.06 8.79
N VAL A 177 -19.16 -1.88 8.63
CA VAL A 177 -19.80 -1.47 7.38
C VAL A 177 -18.80 -1.33 6.24
N THR A 178 -17.67 -0.63 6.49
CA THR A 178 -16.60 -0.49 5.47
C THR A 178 -15.92 -1.82 5.18
N SER A 179 -15.74 -2.67 6.19
CA SER A 179 -15.19 -4.03 6.04
C SER A 179 -16.08 -4.91 5.17
N ALA A 180 -17.40 -4.85 5.41
CA ALA A 180 -18.38 -5.55 4.60
C ALA A 180 -18.33 -5.12 3.15
N MET A 181 -18.42 -3.80 2.89
CA MET A 181 -18.37 -3.22 1.56
C MET A 181 -17.06 -3.55 0.80
N LEU A 182 -15.92 -3.59 1.51
CA LEU A 182 -14.63 -3.90 0.92
C LEU A 182 -14.35 -5.41 0.81
N SER A 183 -15.33 -6.28 1.11
CA SER A 183 -15.17 -7.74 1.10
C SER A 183 -14.02 -8.25 1.97
N VAL A 184 -13.70 -7.53 3.07
CA VAL A 184 -12.65 -7.96 4.02
C VAL A 184 -13.27 -9.00 4.96
N ARG A 185 -13.07 -10.27 4.61
CA ARG A 185 -13.63 -11.41 5.35
C ARG A 185 -12.74 -11.85 6.49
N TYR A 186 -11.44 -11.78 6.32
CA TYR A 186 -10.49 -12.28 7.31
C TYR A 186 -9.58 -11.20 7.84
N MET A 187 -9.31 -11.26 9.15
CA MET A 187 -8.33 -10.46 9.84
C MET A 187 -7.29 -11.34 10.52
N VAL A 188 -6.02 -11.06 10.30
CA VAL A 188 -4.90 -11.67 11.01
C VAL A 188 -4.43 -10.68 12.08
N THR A 189 -4.38 -11.13 13.34
CA THR A 189 -3.99 -10.29 14.48
C THR A 189 -2.92 -10.99 15.33
N LYS A 190 -2.15 -10.23 16.09
CA LYS A 190 -1.19 -10.77 17.07
C LYS A 190 -1.81 -10.93 18.46
N SER A 191 -2.89 -10.21 18.75
CA SER A 191 -3.58 -10.27 20.03
C SER A 191 -4.90 -11.00 19.89
N ILE A 192 -5.28 -11.73 20.94
CA ILE A 192 -6.61 -12.34 21.01
C ILE A 192 -7.64 -11.23 21.22
N GLN A 193 -8.68 -11.22 20.40
CA GLN A 193 -9.78 -10.28 20.56
C GLN A 193 -10.80 -10.80 21.58
N PRO A 194 -11.44 -9.93 22.37
CA PRO A 194 -12.60 -10.32 23.17
C PRO A 194 -13.69 -10.92 22.28
N GLN A 195 -14.38 -11.92 22.78
CA GLN A 195 -15.51 -12.54 22.08
C GLN A 195 -16.61 -11.50 21.83
N ASN A 196 -17.07 -11.41 20.58
CA ASN A 196 -18.11 -10.48 20.15
C ASN A 196 -18.93 -11.08 19.00
N GLU A 197 -20.00 -10.39 18.60
CA GLU A 197 -20.91 -10.84 17.53
C GLU A 197 -20.39 -10.49 16.12
N LEU A 198 -19.43 -9.61 16.00
CA LEU A 198 -18.90 -9.12 14.72
C LEU A 198 -17.88 -10.07 14.11
N THR A 199 -17.13 -10.79 14.95
CA THR A 199 -16.04 -11.65 14.49
C THR A 199 -16.09 -13.03 15.12
N THR A 200 -15.63 -14.02 14.36
CA THR A 200 -15.48 -15.41 14.81
C THR A 200 -14.02 -15.81 14.72
N LEU A 201 -13.45 -16.34 15.81
CA LEU A 201 -12.10 -16.92 15.80
C LEU A 201 -12.10 -18.20 14.96
N VAL A 202 -11.41 -18.19 13.83
CA VAL A 202 -11.23 -19.36 12.96
C VAL A 202 -10.10 -20.25 13.49
N GLY A 203 -9.00 -19.66 13.95
CA GLY A 203 -7.93 -20.44 14.57
C GLY A 203 -6.68 -19.62 14.92
N LYS A 204 -5.76 -20.32 15.60
CA LYS A 204 -4.45 -19.80 15.98
C LYS A 204 -3.36 -20.34 15.04
N CYS A 205 -2.55 -19.45 14.51
CA CYS A 205 -1.48 -19.73 13.54
C CYS A 205 -0.14 -19.23 14.09
N GLY A 206 0.54 -20.06 14.86
CA GLY A 206 1.76 -19.65 15.58
C GLY A 206 1.48 -18.54 16.59
N ASN A 207 2.05 -17.36 16.37
CA ASN A 207 1.82 -16.16 17.20
C ASN A 207 0.69 -15.26 16.69
N HIS A 208 -0.05 -15.70 15.66
CA HIS A 208 -1.15 -14.96 15.08
C HIS A 208 -2.47 -15.67 15.30
N TYR A 209 -3.55 -14.90 15.26
CA TYR A 209 -4.93 -15.36 15.31
C TYR A 209 -5.63 -14.97 14.02
N LEU A 210 -6.38 -15.89 13.44
CA LEU A 210 -7.24 -15.65 12.28
C LEU A 210 -8.67 -15.46 12.74
N TYR A 211 -9.25 -14.31 12.47
CA TYR A 211 -10.66 -14.00 12.69
C TYR A 211 -11.37 -13.86 11.35
N ARG A 212 -12.64 -14.31 11.32
CA ARG A 212 -13.58 -14.07 10.24
C ARG A 212 -14.56 -12.98 10.66
N ASN A 213 -14.73 -11.96 9.81
CA ASN A 213 -15.81 -10.99 9.93
C ASN A 213 -17.13 -11.67 9.57
N ASN A 214 -18.12 -11.62 10.46
CA ASN A 214 -19.41 -12.29 10.27
C ASN A 214 -20.30 -11.56 9.25
N TYR A 215 -20.15 -10.26 9.12
CA TYR A 215 -20.87 -9.41 8.18
C TYR A 215 -19.91 -9.00 7.05
N THR A 216 -19.82 -9.82 5.99
CA THR A 216 -18.94 -9.57 4.84
C THR A 216 -19.72 -9.79 3.55
N LEU A 217 -19.73 -8.79 2.68
CA LEU A 217 -20.35 -8.86 1.37
C LEU A 217 -19.39 -9.48 0.34
N PRO A 218 -19.90 -10.14 -0.70
CA PRO A 218 -19.10 -10.53 -1.87
C PRO A 218 -18.50 -9.34 -2.60
N LEU A 219 -17.77 -9.59 -3.68
CA LEU A 219 -17.10 -8.57 -4.49
C LEU A 219 -18.06 -7.52 -5.06
N GLY A 220 -19.30 -7.91 -5.38
CA GLY A 220 -20.33 -7.05 -5.90
C GLY A 220 -21.67 -7.26 -5.21
N PHE A 221 -22.43 -6.19 -5.07
CA PHE A 221 -23.75 -6.14 -4.46
C PHE A 221 -24.62 -5.07 -5.09
N MET A 222 -25.94 -5.31 -5.13
CA MET A 222 -26.90 -4.34 -5.65
C MET A 222 -27.19 -3.25 -4.63
N MET A 223 -27.39 -2.05 -5.12
CA MET A 223 -27.86 -0.88 -4.39
C MET A 223 -29.02 -0.24 -5.14
N ASP A 224 -29.87 0.50 -4.43
CA ASP A 224 -31.01 1.19 -5.03
C ASP A 224 -30.59 2.18 -6.12
N GLU A 225 -31.49 2.40 -7.08
CA GLU A 225 -31.29 3.35 -8.16
C GLU A 225 -31.00 4.77 -7.65
N GLY A 226 -30.07 5.47 -8.27
CA GLY A 226 -29.68 6.83 -7.88
C GLY A 226 -28.67 6.93 -6.72
N VAL A 227 -28.23 5.81 -6.18
CA VAL A 227 -27.21 5.74 -5.12
C VAL A 227 -25.88 6.39 -5.50
N ILE A 228 -25.49 6.32 -6.78
CA ILE A 228 -24.21 6.88 -7.26
C ILE A 228 -24.07 8.36 -6.90
N ASP A 229 -25.13 9.13 -7.07
CA ASP A 229 -25.14 10.57 -6.80
C ASP A 229 -25.58 10.92 -5.38
N ALA A 230 -26.18 9.97 -4.67
CA ALA A 230 -26.82 10.23 -3.37
C ALA A 230 -25.83 10.43 -2.24
N TRP A 231 -24.70 9.71 -2.23
CA TRP A 231 -23.75 9.82 -1.15
C TRP A 231 -22.54 10.70 -1.51
N LYS A 232 -22.35 11.73 -0.68
CA LYS A 232 -21.16 12.59 -0.73
C LYS A 232 -20.57 12.69 0.67
N PRO A 233 -19.27 12.40 0.82
CA PRO A 233 -18.62 12.49 2.13
C PRO A 233 -18.62 13.93 2.64
N SER A 234 -18.84 14.09 3.94
CA SER A 234 -18.76 15.40 4.60
C SER A 234 -17.32 15.83 4.78
N SER A 235 -16.99 17.07 4.41
CA SER A 235 -15.69 17.67 4.71
C SER A 235 -15.51 18.07 6.18
N SER A 236 -16.61 18.19 6.94
CA SER A 236 -16.62 18.69 8.32
C SER A 236 -16.77 17.58 9.36
N SER A 237 -17.32 16.42 9.02
CA SER A 237 -17.53 15.32 9.96
C SER A 237 -17.38 13.96 9.27
N LYS A 238 -16.32 13.25 9.61
CA LYS A 238 -16.05 11.90 9.10
C LYS A 238 -17.05 10.88 9.68
N ILE A 239 -17.49 11.05 10.93
CA ILE A 239 -18.52 10.20 11.54
C ILE A 239 -19.85 10.36 10.80
N TYR A 240 -20.22 11.59 10.42
CA TYR A 240 -21.39 11.79 9.57
C TYR A 240 -21.25 11.05 8.23
N SER A 241 -20.07 11.05 7.63
CA SER A 241 -19.81 10.30 6.38
C SER A 241 -20.00 8.80 6.58
N ILE A 242 -19.49 8.23 7.68
CA ILE A 242 -19.67 6.80 8.01
C ILE A 242 -21.16 6.49 8.18
N ASN A 243 -21.86 7.27 9.00
CA ASN A 243 -23.29 7.03 9.28
C ASN A 243 -24.16 7.22 8.05
N SER A 244 -23.89 8.25 7.23
CA SER A 244 -24.63 8.47 5.99
C SER A 244 -24.38 7.37 4.96
N LEU A 245 -23.15 6.85 4.87
CA LEU A 245 -22.87 5.68 4.06
C LEU A 245 -23.62 4.44 4.61
N GLY A 246 -23.54 4.19 5.92
CA GLY A 246 -24.28 3.08 6.54
C GLY A 246 -25.77 3.11 6.21
N ARG A 247 -26.41 4.27 6.35
CA ARG A 247 -27.84 4.43 5.97
C ARG A 247 -28.10 4.20 4.49
N LEU A 248 -27.21 4.68 3.63
CA LEU A 248 -27.28 4.42 2.19
C LEU A 248 -27.19 2.93 1.87
N LEU A 249 -26.39 2.21 2.63
CA LEU A 249 -26.21 0.75 2.53
C LEU A 249 -27.33 -0.04 3.24
N GLY A 250 -28.36 0.61 3.76
CA GLY A 250 -29.52 -0.03 4.38
C GLY A 250 -29.46 -0.16 5.90
N ALA A 251 -28.55 0.53 6.58
CA ALA A 251 -28.57 0.60 8.04
C ALA A 251 -29.83 1.32 8.54
N ALA A 252 -30.55 0.72 9.47
CA ALA A 252 -31.78 1.27 10.03
C ALA A 252 -31.53 2.54 10.85
N ASP A 253 -30.34 2.65 11.46
CA ASP A 253 -29.92 3.77 12.32
C ASP A 253 -28.45 4.15 12.05
N ASP A 254 -27.96 5.16 12.77
CA ASP A 254 -26.54 5.51 12.77
C ASP A 254 -25.68 4.33 13.26
N THR A 255 -24.64 4.01 12.50
CA THR A 255 -23.72 2.92 12.84
C THR A 255 -22.79 3.28 14.00
N LEU A 256 -22.42 4.56 14.12
CA LEU A 256 -21.55 5.08 15.19
C LEU A 256 -22.25 6.25 15.90
N THR A 257 -22.45 6.11 17.20
CA THR A 257 -23.05 7.16 18.04
C THR A 257 -22.05 7.64 19.08
N LEU A 258 -21.87 8.98 19.19
CA LEU A 258 -21.02 9.55 20.22
C LEU A 258 -21.55 9.14 21.61
N THR A 259 -20.70 8.56 22.43
CA THR A 259 -21.06 8.13 23.78
C THR A 259 -20.17 8.77 24.83
N GLU A 260 -20.69 8.93 26.03
CA GLU A 260 -19.90 9.43 27.15
C GLU A 260 -19.19 8.27 27.86
N CYS A 261 -17.92 8.45 28.19
CA CYS A 261 -17.17 7.58 29.07
C CYS A 261 -16.34 8.41 30.05
N THR A 262 -16.02 7.85 31.19
CA THR A 262 -15.11 8.52 32.14
C THR A 262 -13.70 8.42 31.60
N GLN A 263 -13.01 9.58 31.47
CA GLN A 263 -11.63 9.65 31.01
C GLN A 263 -10.74 10.22 32.12
N ASP A 264 -9.74 9.44 32.50
CA ASP A 264 -8.67 9.86 33.42
C ASP A 264 -7.41 10.11 32.60
N GLU A 265 -7.11 11.41 32.40
CA GLU A 265 -6.04 11.89 31.52
C GLU A 265 -4.79 12.17 32.34
N ASN A 266 -3.79 11.30 32.24
CA ASN A 266 -2.47 11.45 32.85
C ASN A 266 -1.38 11.59 31.77
N PRO A 267 -0.24 12.21 32.07
CA PRO A 267 0.89 12.25 31.13
C PRO A 267 1.28 10.86 30.66
N GLY A 268 1.23 10.65 29.34
CA GLY A 268 1.59 9.38 28.70
C GLY A 268 0.54 8.27 28.81
N THR A 269 -0.57 8.48 29.53
CA THR A 269 -1.59 7.44 29.69
C THR A 269 -2.97 8.05 29.88
N THR A 270 -3.94 7.63 29.09
CA THR A 270 -5.37 7.94 29.28
C THR A 270 -6.12 6.64 29.58
N THR A 271 -6.93 6.64 30.64
CA THR A 271 -7.79 5.50 30.97
C THR A 271 -9.24 5.84 30.65
N LEU A 272 -9.89 5.00 29.85
CA LEU A 272 -11.30 5.11 29.48
C LEU A 272 -12.09 4.07 30.28
N THR A 273 -13.15 4.49 31.00
CA THR A 273 -14.03 3.59 31.76
C THR A 273 -15.44 3.68 31.20
N PHE A 274 -16.05 2.53 30.97
CA PHE A 274 -17.36 2.38 30.33
C PHE A 274 -18.42 1.96 31.34
N ASP A 275 -19.63 2.46 31.21
CA ASP A 275 -20.75 2.20 32.12
C ASP A 275 -21.72 1.13 31.62
N HIS A 276 -21.61 0.71 30.36
CA HIS A 276 -22.39 -0.36 29.76
C HIS A 276 -21.57 -1.21 28.79
N ASP A 277 -22.07 -2.41 28.51
CA ASP A 277 -21.48 -3.33 27.54
C ASP A 277 -21.66 -2.78 26.14
N GLY A 278 -20.62 -2.79 25.31
CA GLY A 278 -20.71 -2.30 23.94
C GLY A 278 -19.47 -2.57 23.12
N TYR A 279 -19.55 -2.30 21.83
CA TYR A 279 -18.41 -2.28 20.92
C TYR A 279 -18.05 -0.82 20.64
N TYR A 280 -16.81 -0.46 20.90
CA TYR A 280 -16.41 0.96 20.91
C TYR A 280 -15.30 1.30 19.93
N TYR A 281 -15.39 2.51 19.43
CA TYR A 281 -14.35 3.17 18.64
C TYR A 281 -13.93 4.46 19.32
N ALA A 282 -12.69 4.88 19.08
CA ALA A 282 -12.18 6.17 19.56
C ALA A 282 -11.55 7.00 18.43
N ALA A 283 -11.68 8.30 18.54
CA ALA A 283 -10.97 9.26 17.70
C ALA A 283 -10.48 10.42 18.55
N TYR A 284 -9.48 11.15 18.10
CA TYR A 284 -9.03 12.37 18.76
C TYR A 284 -8.96 13.54 17.76
N ASP A 285 -9.11 14.76 18.26
CA ASP A 285 -9.11 15.96 17.42
C ASP A 285 -7.70 16.44 17.07
N SER A 286 -6.78 16.40 18.07
CA SER A 286 -5.39 16.77 17.88
C SER A 286 -4.47 16.00 18.82
N CYS A 287 -3.47 15.35 18.24
CA CYS A 287 -2.41 14.69 18.98
C CYS A 287 -1.11 14.77 18.17
N SER A 288 0.00 15.03 18.80
CA SER A 288 1.32 15.04 18.19
C SER A 288 1.98 13.67 18.17
N THR A 289 1.43 12.72 18.92
CA THR A 289 2.00 11.38 19.09
C THR A 289 1.89 10.55 17.80
N ASP A 290 2.94 9.82 17.49
CA ASP A 290 3.00 8.98 16.28
C ASP A 290 2.58 7.51 16.56
N SER A 291 2.38 7.15 17.83
CA SER A 291 1.97 5.80 18.23
C SER A 291 1.10 5.83 19.48
N LEU A 292 0.02 5.05 19.45
CA LEU A 292 -0.90 4.81 20.57
C LEU A 292 -1.06 3.31 20.77
N THR A 293 -0.92 2.84 22.00
CA THR A 293 -1.19 1.44 22.39
C THR A 293 -2.43 1.38 23.26
N PHE A 294 -3.43 0.65 22.81
CA PHE A 294 -4.68 0.39 23.51
C PHE A 294 -4.61 -0.99 24.16
N SER A 295 -4.93 -1.09 25.43
CA SER A 295 -4.90 -2.34 26.20
C SER A 295 -6.20 -2.51 26.98
N HIS A 296 -6.82 -3.68 26.83
CA HIS A 296 -8.02 -4.09 27.55
C HIS A 296 -7.95 -5.61 27.86
N GLY A 297 -7.74 -5.98 29.11
CA GLY A 297 -7.47 -7.38 29.48
C GLY A 297 -6.24 -7.96 28.78
N GLU A 298 -6.45 -9.04 28.04
CA GLU A 298 -5.40 -9.66 27.20
C GLU A 298 -5.31 -9.06 25.79
N TYR A 299 -6.28 -8.23 25.41
CA TYR A 299 -6.28 -7.55 24.14
C TYR A 299 -5.36 -6.33 24.18
N GLU A 300 -4.37 -6.32 23.30
CA GLU A 300 -3.49 -5.18 23.10
C GLU A 300 -3.29 -4.92 21.63
N THR A 301 -3.44 -3.69 21.21
CA THR A 301 -3.17 -3.27 19.84
C THR A 301 -2.43 -1.95 19.80
N THR A 302 -1.42 -1.85 18.95
CA THR A 302 -0.66 -0.62 18.76
C THR A 302 -0.95 -0.04 17.39
N TYR A 303 -1.43 1.19 17.38
CA TYR A 303 -1.62 1.99 16.18
C TYR A 303 -0.43 2.91 15.99
N SER A 304 0.21 2.85 14.82
CA SER A 304 1.32 3.71 14.44
C SER A 304 0.89 4.72 13.38
N LYS A 305 1.64 5.81 13.23
CA LYS A 305 1.30 6.92 12.33
C LYS A 305 -0.06 7.54 12.67
N THR A 306 -0.36 7.63 13.97
CA THR A 306 -1.64 8.15 14.46
C THR A 306 -1.88 9.60 14.06
N THR A 307 -0.83 10.36 13.72
CA THR A 307 -0.91 11.69 13.10
C THR A 307 -1.70 11.72 11.78
N HIS A 308 -1.92 10.56 11.11
CA HIS A 308 -2.81 10.44 9.94
C HIS A 308 -4.30 10.53 10.30
N ARG A 309 -4.66 10.49 11.60
CA ARG A 309 -6.03 10.68 12.12
C ARG A 309 -7.05 9.72 11.53
N TYR A 310 -6.97 8.48 11.92
CA TYR A 310 -7.94 7.44 11.62
C TYR A 310 -8.65 6.97 12.91
N LEU A 311 -9.75 6.24 12.75
CA LEU A 311 -10.55 5.70 13.84
C LEU A 311 -9.80 4.54 14.52
N PHE A 312 -9.87 4.45 15.86
CA PHE A 312 -9.27 3.37 16.63
C PHE A 312 -10.36 2.41 17.10
N ASP A 313 -10.19 1.14 16.81
CA ASP A 313 -11.05 0.06 17.27
C ASP A 313 -10.64 -0.33 18.69
N LEU A 314 -11.54 -0.13 19.67
CA LEU A 314 -11.35 -0.53 21.06
C LEU A 314 -11.85 -1.96 21.35
N GLY A 315 -12.58 -2.52 20.42
CA GLY A 315 -13.23 -3.82 20.56
C GLY A 315 -14.46 -3.79 21.45
N TYR A 316 -14.89 -4.99 21.88
CA TYR A 316 -16.00 -5.17 22.81
C TYR A 316 -15.51 -4.96 24.25
N VAL A 317 -16.15 -4.05 24.98
CA VAL A 317 -15.81 -3.69 26.36
C VAL A 317 -17.04 -3.87 27.23
N LYS A 318 -16.88 -4.45 28.43
CA LYS A 318 -17.97 -4.65 29.39
C LYS A 318 -18.11 -3.46 30.33
N ALA A 319 -19.30 -3.31 30.89
CA ALA A 319 -19.59 -2.33 31.92
C ALA A 319 -18.62 -2.44 33.10
N GLY A 320 -18.01 -1.33 33.49
CA GLY A 320 -17.02 -1.26 34.54
C GLY A 320 -15.59 -1.63 34.15
N ASP A 321 -15.38 -2.17 32.93
CA ASP A 321 -14.03 -2.42 32.42
C ASP A 321 -13.38 -1.12 31.95
N THR A 322 -12.05 -1.16 31.88
CA THR A 322 -11.23 -0.02 31.46
C THR A 322 -10.39 -0.36 30.25
N VAL A 323 -10.25 0.62 29.34
CA VAL A 323 -9.27 0.60 28.25
C VAL A 323 -8.16 1.59 28.62
N SER A 324 -6.94 1.10 28.74
CA SER A 324 -5.76 1.93 28.93
C SER A 324 -5.15 2.29 27.60
N VAL A 325 -4.90 3.58 27.37
CA VAL A 325 -4.25 4.09 26.16
C VAL A 325 -2.93 4.71 26.54
N THR A 326 -1.83 4.15 26.07
CA THR A 326 -0.47 4.66 26.33
C THR A 326 0.12 5.28 25.08
N ASN A 327 0.90 6.34 25.26
CA ASN A 327 1.66 6.99 24.19
C ASN A 327 3.12 7.22 24.60
N THR A 328 3.99 7.47 23.61
CA THR A 328 5.42 7.66 23.82
C THR A 328 5.80 9.10 24.21
N ASP A 329 4.92 10.07 24.00
CA ASP A 329 5.26 11.51 24.05
C ASP A 329 4.87 12.18 25.36
N ALA A 330 4.42 11.43 26.35
CA ALA A 330 4.02 11.89 27.68
C ALA A 330 2.91 12.98 27.70
N ASP A 331 2.27 13.27 26.57
CA ASP A 331 1.13 14.17 26.51
C ASP A 331 -0.16 13.45 26.93
N ALA A 332 -1.07 14.14 27.59
CA ALA A 332 -2.42 13.64 27.81
C ALA A 332 -3.22 13.71 26.51
N VAL A 333 -3.88 12.60 26.14
CA VAL A 333 -4.70 12.53 24.93
C VAL A 333 -6.15 12.33 25.31
N ARG A 334 -7.02 13.22 24.86
CA ARG A 334 -8.46 13.10 25.03
C ARG A 334 -9.10 12.51 23.79
N PHE A 335 -10.05 11.61 24.00
CA PHE A 335 -10.75 10.89 22.94
C PHE A 335 -12.23 11.27 22.86
N ASN A 336 -12.74 11.34 21.62
CA ASN A 336 -14.16 11.22 21.35
C ASN A 336 -14.44 9.72 21.17
N VAL A 337 -15.32 9.17 22.00
CA VAL A 337 -15.64 7.73 21.97
C VAL A 337 -16.98 7.54 21.32
N TYR A 338 -17.08 6.51 20.48
CA TYR A 338 -18.28 6.17 19.72
C TYR A 338 -18.65 4.74 19.98
N GLU A 339 -19.93 4.50 20.26
CA GLU A 339 -20.49 3.17 20.35
C GLU A 339 -20.99 2.72 18.98
N LEU A 340 -20.69 1.46 18.64
CA LEU A 340 -21.14 0.83 17.41
C LEU A 340 -22.52 0.19 17.61
N SER A 341 -23.48 0.52 16.76
CA SER A 341 -24.75 -0.20 16.67
C SER A 341 -24.60 -1.47 15.85
N ILE A 342 -24.52 -2.62 16.51
CA ILE A 342 -24.46 -3.93 15.83
C ILE A 342 -25.73 -4.16 15.00
N ALA A 343 -26.91 -3.76 15.52
CA ALA A 343 -28.17 -3.86 14.80
C ALA A 343 -28.18 -3.03 13.48
N ALA A 344 -27.54 -1.87 13.47
CA ALA A 344 -27.38 -1.06 12.26
C ALA A 344 -26.45 -1.74 11.24
N VAL A 345 -25.36 -2.35 11.70
CA VAL A 345 -24.48 -3.16 10.84
C VAL A 345 -25.22 -4.35 10.25
N GLU A 346 -25.96 -5.08 11.07
CA GLU A 346 -26.73 -6.25 10.65
C GLU A 346 -27.81 -5.89 9.63
N SER A 347 -28.54 -4.79 9.84
CA SER A 347 -29.56 -4.35 8.89
C SER A 347 -28.96 -3.95 7.54
N ALA A 348 -27.82 -3.25 7.53
CA ALA A 348 -27.12 -2.91 6.29
C ALA A 348 -26.65 -4.17 5.56
N TYR A 349 -26.03 -5.10 6.28
CA TYR A 349 -25.59 -6.37 5.71
C TYR A 349 -26.75 -7.16 5.11
N ASN A 350 -27.85 -7.34 5.85
CA ASN A 350 -29.01 -8.10 5.40
C ASN A 350 -29.62 -7.51 4.13
N THR A 351 -29.74 -6.17 4.05
CA THR A 351 -30.25 -5.49 2.87
C THR A 351 -29.39 -5.75 1.64
N LEU A 352 -28.05 -5.57 1.77
CA LEU A 352 -27.15 -5.71 0.63
C LEU A 352 -26.88 -7.17 0.24
N ASN A 353 -26.97 -8.09 1.19
CA ASN A 353 -26.70 -9.51 0.95
C ASN A 353 -27.85 -10.23 0.22
N GLU A 354 -29.00 -9.56 0.01
CA GLU A 354 -30.13 -10.12 -0.73
C GLU A 354 -29.84 -10.31 -2.23
N GLN A 355 -29.03 -9.43 -2.80
CA GLN A 355 -28.71 -9.42 -4.22
C GLN A 355 -27.21 -9.16 -4.42
N THR A 356 -26.46 -10.24 -4.56
CA THR A 356 -24.98 -10.18 -4.63
C THR A 356 -24.45 -10.90 -5.85
N LEU A 357 -23.30 -10.45 -6.35
CA LEU A 357 -22.58 -11.08 -7.44
C LEU A 357 -21.93 -12.39 -6.95
N SER A 358 -22.32 -13.51 -7.56
CA SER A 358 -21.59 -14.77 -7.45
C SER A 358 -20.39 -14.73 -8.38
N VAL A 359 -19.18 -14.77 -7.84
CA VAL A 359 -17.93 -14.73 -8.62
C VAL A 359 -17.60 -16.14 -9.08
N ASP A 360 -17.47 -16.35 -10.40
CA ASP A 360 -17.13 -17.65 -11.00
C ASP A 360 -15.62 -17.79 -11.22
N ASP A 361 -14.95 -16.71 -11.67
CA ASP A 361 -13.49 -16.66 -11.85
C ASP A 361 -12.95 -15.31 -11.42
N PHE A 362 -11.77 -15.32 -10.82
CA PHE A 362 -11.08 -14.12 -10.34
C PHE A 362 -9.58 -14.20 -10.59
N SER A 363 -9.07 -13.20 -11.29
CA SER A 363 -7.64 -12.95 -11.44
C SER A 363 -7.35 -11.44 -11.39
N ASP A 364 -6.08 -11.06 -11.40
CA ASP A 364 -5.67 -9.64 -11.39
C ASP A 364 -6.13 -8.85 -12.62
N THR A 365 -6.51 -9.54 -13.71
CA THR A 365 -6.87 -8.91 -14.99
C THR A 365 -8.18 -9.40 -15.58
N HIS A 366 -8.85 -10.35 -14.94
CA HIS A 366 -10.11 -10.91 -15.39
C HIS A 366 -10.98 -11.30 -14.21
N ILE A 367 -12.24 -10.91 -14.25
CA ILE A 367 -13.25 -11.25 -13.25
C ILE A 367 -14.50 -11.62 -14.01
N SER A 368 -15.11 -12.76 -13.68
CA SER A 368 -16.41 -13.14 -14.19
C SER A 368 -17.32 -13.60 -13.07
N GLY A 369 -18.61 -13.43 -13.26
CA GLY A 369 -19.63 -13.84 -12.31
C GLY A 369 -21.03 -13.65 -12.85
N HIS A 370 -22.00 -14.10 -12.08
CA HIS A 370 -23.42 -13.98 -12.39
C HIS A 370 -24.20 -13.42 -11.21
N ILE A 371 -25.30 -12.75 -11.52
CA ILE A 371 -26.20 -12.17 -10.51
C ILE A 371 -27.65 -12.31 -10.97
N ASP A 372 -28.54 -12.68 -10.02
CA ASP A 372 -29.99 -12.65 -10.19
C ASP A 372 -30.55 -11.36 -9.57
N VAL A 373 -30.82 -10.36 -10.41
CA VAL A 373 -31.32 -9.04 -10.01
C VAL A 373 -32.83 -9.12 -9.84
N LYS A 374 -33.30 -9.03 -8.59
CA LYS A 374 -34.73 -9.03 -8.23
C LYS A 374 -35.40 -7.69 -8.38
N GLN A 375 -34.64 -6.63 -8.26
CA GLN A 375 -35.09 -5.24 -8.42
C GLN A 375 -33.99 -4.48 -9.14
N ALA A 376 -34.34 -3.77 -10.23
CA ALA A 376 -33.42 -2.94 -10.98
C ALA A 376 -32.69 -1.92 -10.08
N GLY A 377 -31.40 -1.69 -10.33
CA GLY A 377 -30.59 -0.82 -9.50
C GLY A 377 -29.15 -0.78 -9.96
N GLN A 378 -28.25 -0.38 -9.07
CA GLN A 378 -26.82 -0.25 -9.33
C GLN A 378 -26.06 -1.44 -8.72
N LEU A 379 -25.41 -2.25 -9.56
CA LEU A 379 -24.38 -3.18 -9.11
C LEU A 379 -23.11 -2.38 -8.79
N VAL A 380 -22.69 -2.38 -7.54
CA VAL A 380 -21.43 -1.80 -7.07
C VAL A 380 -20.42 -2.90 -6.82
N LEU A 381 -19.24 -2.76 -7.42
CA LEU A 381 -18.12 -3.70 -7.24
C LEU A 381 -17.07 -3.06 -6.34
N SER A 382 -16.58 -3.77 -5.33
CA SER A 382 -15.50 -3.26 -4.47
C SER A 382 -14.13 -3.28 -5.18
N ILE A 383 -14.10 -2.78 -6.41
CA ILE A 383 -12.94 -2.69 -7.29
C ILE A 383 -12.72 -1.21 -7.62
N PRO A 384 -11.49 -0.67 -7.46
CA PRO A 384 -11.22 0.70 -7.88
C PRO A 384 -11.54 0.92 -9.35
N SER A 385 -12.27 2.00 -9.64
CA SER A 385 -12.53 2.42 -11.01
C SER A 385 -11.25 2.97 -11.63
N GLU A 386 -10.77 2.32 -12.68
CA GLU A 386 -9.57 2.70 -13.40
C GLU A 386 -9.77 2.57 -14.90
N LYS A 387 -9.14 3.46 -15.67
CA LYS A 387 -9.25 3.51 -17.15
C LYS A 387 -8.84 2.22 -17.87
N GLY A 388 -8.24 1.27 -17.17
CA GLY A 388 -7.83 -0.02 -17.73
C GLY A 388 -8.94 -1.06 -17.78
N TRP A 389 -10.03 -0.87 -17.04
CA TRP A 389 -11.14 -1.80 -17.03
C TRP A 389 -12.02 -1.65 -18.30
N ALA A 390 -12.43 -2.77 -18.83
CA ALA A 390 -13.51 -2.92 -19.79
C ALA A 390 -14.51 -3.93 -19.22
N MET A 391 -15.80 -3.67 -19.40
CA MET A 391 -16.88 -4.48 -18.85
C MET A 391 -17.77 -5.04 -19.97
N LYS A 392 -18.27 -6.25 -19.75
CA LYS A 392 -19.38 -6.81 -20.52
C LYS A 392 -20.50 -7.24 -19.58
N VAL A 393 -21.72 -7.03 -20.06
CA VAL A 393 -22.94 -7.56 -19.47
C VAL A 393 -23.65 -8.41 -20.51
N ASP A 394 -23.93 -9.68 -20.20
CA ASP A 394 -24.56 -10.64 -21.10
C ASP A 394 -23.82 -10.77 -22.45
N GLY A 395 -22.49 -10.77 -22.38
CA GLY A 395 -21.57 -10.86 -23.53
C GLY A 395 -21.50 -9.61 -24.41
N LYS A 396 -22.15 -8.49 -24.05
CA LYS A 396 -22.12 -7.22 -24.79
C LYS A 396 -21.27 -6.21 -24.02
N ASP A 397 -20.47 -5.42 -24.76
CA ASP A 397 -19.70 -4.33 -24.16
C ASP A 397 -20.63 -3.34 -23.47
N ALA A 398 -20.30 -2.96 -22.24
CA ALA A 398 -21.05 -2.06 -21.38
C ALA A 398 -20.15 -0.96 -20.82
N GLU A 399 -20.69 0.24 -20.75
CA GLU A 399 -20.04 1.36 -20.06
C GLU A 399 -20.43 1.32 -18.59
N TYR A 400 -19.45 1.41 -17.69
CA TYR A 400 -19.66 1.46 -16.25
C TYR A 400 -19.52 2.90 -15.73
N GLU A 401 -20.09 3.15 -14.58
CA GLU A 401 -20.06 4.42 -13.85
C GLU A 401 -19.19 4.27 -12.59
N ASP A 402 -18.98 5.37 -11.89
CA ASP A 402 -18.14 5.41 -10.69
C ASP A 402 -18.98 5.68 -9.45
N PHE A 403 -19.10 4.72 -8.54
CA PHE A 403 -19.62 4.99 -7.20
C PHE A 403 -18.60 5.80 -6.39
N SER A 404 -18.99 7.02 -6.01
CA SER A 404 -18.16 7.95 -5.21
C SER A 404 -16.78 8.24 -5.83
N ASP A 405 -16.71 8.38 -7.16
CA ASP A 405 -15.46 8.57 -7.92
C ASP A 405 -14.39 7.46 -7.63
N THR A 406 -14.80 6.35 -7.06
CA THR A 406 -13.85 5.38 -6.48
C THR A 406 -14.04 3.96 -6.98
N PHE A 407 -15.27 3.44 -6.99
CA PHE A 407 -15.56 2.03 -7.29
C PHE A 407 -16.35 1.88 -8.57
N VAL A 408 -16.09 0.78 -9.28
CA VAL A 408 -16.84 0.42 -10.48
C VAL A 408 -18.30 0.16 -10.12
N SER A 409 -19.22 0.74 -10.88
CA SER A 409 -20.65 0.45 -10.77
C SER A 409 -21.33 0.44 -12.13
N ILE A 410 -22.47 -0.27 -12.23
CA ILE A 410 -23.26 -0.36 -13.45
C ILE A 410 -24.72 -0.58 -13.10
N HIS A 411 -25.61 0.08 -13.86
CA HIS A 411 -27.04 -0.15 -13.78
C HIS A 411 -27.41 -1.51 -14.40
N LEU A 412 -28.20 -2.29 -13.67
CA LEU A 412 -28.76 -3.56 -14.15
C LEU A 412 -30.30 -3.55 -14.00
N ASP A 413 -31.00 -4.03 -15.04
CA ASP A 413 -32.42 -4.31 -15.00
C ASP A 413 -32.72 -5.57 -14.18
N GLU A 414 -34.00 -5.89 -13.96
CA GLU A 414 -34.43 -7.16 -13.34
C GLU A 414 -34.09 -8.34 -14.25
N GLY A 415 -33.51 -9.41 -13.68
CA GLY A 415 -33.19 -10.65 -14.41
C GLY A 415 -31.83 -11.24 -14.01
N GLU A 416 -31.50 -12.35 -14.68
CA GLU A 416 -30.19 -12.98 -14.56
C GLU A 416 -29.20 -12.26 -15.51
N HIS A 417 -28.04 -11.87 -14.98
CA HIS A 417 -26.98 -11.21 -15.75
C HIS A 417 -25.65 -11.92 -15.57
N GLU A 418 -24.88 -12.01 -16.64
CA GLU A 418 -23.49 -12.42 -16.66
C GLU A 418 -22.60 -11.17 -16.74
N ILE A 419 -21.68 -11.03 -15.79
CA ILE A 419 -20.78 -9.87 -15.67
C ILE A 419 -19.37 -10.32 -15.93
N GLU A 420 -18.69 -9.67 -16.86
CA GLU A 420 -17.26 -9.89 -17.15
C GLU A 420 -16.50 -8.56 -17.12
N LEU A 421 -15.37 -8.53 -16.41
CA LEU A 421 -14.42 -7.41 -16.40
C LEU A 421 -13.06 -7.87 -16.90
N TYR A 422 -12.44 -7.06 -17.75
CA TYR A 422 -11.10 -7.26 -18.27
C TYR A 422 -10.26 -6.03 -18.00
N TYR A 423 -9.06 -6.22 -17.46
CA TYR A 423 -8.12 -5.12 -17.21
C TYR A 423 -6.96 -5.14 -18.18
N GLU A 424 -6.74 -4.02 -18.85
CA GLU A 424 -5.55 -3.80 -19.66
C GLU A 424 -4.83 -2.53 -19.16
N THR A 425 -3.56 -2.68 -18.77
CA THR A 425 -2.77 -1.54 -18.30
C THR A 425 -2.68 -0.46 -19.38
N PRO A 426 -3.18 0.77 -19.12
CA PRO A 426 -3.13 1.85 -20.08
C PRO A 426 -1.71 2.15 -20.57
N GLY A 427 -1.54 2.24 -21.89
CA GLY A 427 -0.26 2.55 -22.52
C GLY A 427 0.74 1.39 -22.63
N LEU A 428 0.47 0.21 -22.08
CA LEU A 428 1.40 -0.93 -22.11
C LEU A 428 1.76 -1.34 -23.57
N LYS A 429 0.77 -1.51 -24.43
CA LYS A 429 0.99 -1.87 -25.84
C LYS A 429 1.80 -0.80 -26.59
N ALA A 430 1.44 0.47 -26.41
CA ALA A 430 2.16 1.59 -27.02
C ALA A 430 3.61 1.69 -26.51
N GLY A 431 3.83 1.56 -25.22
CA GLY A 431 5.17 1.56 -24.62
C GLY A 431 6.02 0.40 -25.09
N ALA A 432 5.45 -0.79 -25.19
CA ALA A 432 6.13 -1.97 -25.73
C ALA A 432 6.54 -1.78 -27.20
N ALA A 433 5.65 -1.24 -28.04
CA ALA A 433 5.94 -0.96 -29.44
C ALA A 433 7.06 0.09 -29.62
N ILE A 434 7.03 1.18 -28.84
CA ILE A 434 8.10 2.22 -28.83
C ILE A 434 9.43 1.59 -28.39
N SER A 435 9.43 0.80 -27.33
CA SER A 435 10.63 0.14 -26.81
C SER A 435 11.24 -0.82 -27.85
N ALA A 436 10.40 -1.65 -28.48
CA ALA A 436 10.83 -2.55 -29.56
C ALA A 436 11.42 -1.75 -30.75
N GLY A 437 10.78 -0.64 -31.14
CA GLY A 437 11.27 0.25 -32.18
C GLY A 437 12.64 0.84 -31.84
N CYS A 438 12.84 1.33 -30.62
CA CYS A 438 14.12 1.87 -30.15
C CYS A 438 15.23 0.81 -30.18
N VAL A 439 14.95 -0.42 -29.71
CA VAL A 439 15.89 -1.53 -29.78
C VAL A 439 16.23 -1.87 -31.23
N GLY A 440 15.24 -1.89 -32.13
CA GLY A 440 15.46 -2.11 -33.56
C GLY A 440 16.38 -1.06 -34.18
N VAL A 441 16.14 0.21 -33.92
CA VAL A 441 16.99 1.33 -34.38
C VAL A 441 18.40 1.19 -33.82
N PHE A 442 18.57 0.89 -32.53
CA PHE A 442 19.87 0.69 -31.91
C PHE A 442 20.66 -0.44 -32.56
N LEU A 443 20.03 -1.59 -32.80
CA LEU A 443 20.66 -2.71 -33.50
C LEU A 443 21.04 -2.36 -34.94
N LEU A 444 20.19 -1.63 -35.66
CA LEU A 444 20.49 -1.13 -37.00
C LEU A 444 21.74 -0.22 -37.02
N LEU A 445 21.83 0.71 -36.07
CA LEU A 445 23.00 1.59 -35.93
C LEU A 445 24.28 0.80 -35.64
N LEU A 446 24.21 -0.24 -34.79
CA LEU A 446 25.37 -1.12 -34.55
C LEU A 446 25.80 -1.87 -35.82
N LEU A 447 24.83 -2.39 -36.60
CA LEU A 447 25.13 -3.05 -37.87
C LEU A 447 25.75 -2.09 -38.88
N LEU A 448 25.20 -0.90 -39.05
CA LEU A 448 25.75 0.13 -39.94
C LEU A 448 27.19 0.51 -39.51
N ARG A 449 27.44 0.68 -38.21
CA ARG A 449 28.78 0.92 -37.67
C ARG A 449 29.75 -0.21 -38.03
N GLN A 450 29.34 -1.46 -37.93
CA GLN A 450 30.17 -2.62 -38.30
C GLN A 450 30.46 -2.66 -39.81
N ILE A 451 29.43 -2.38 -40.64
CA ILE A 451 29.60 -2.33 -42.11
C ILE A 451 30.60 -1.23 -42.49
N VAL A 452 30.45 -0.03 -41.92
CA VAL A 452 31.38 1.10 -42.17
C VAL A 452 32.79 0.74 -41.76
N LYS A 453 32.95 0.14 -40.55
CA LYS A 453 34.26 -0.30 -40.05
C LYS A 453 34.89 -1.39 -40.91
N ARG A 454 34.12 -2.34 -41.43
CA ARG A 454 34.60 -3.35 -42.40
C ARG A 454 35.00 -2.74 -43.73
N ARG A 455 34.22 -1.83 -44.30
CA ARG A 455 34.57 -1.10 -45.53
C ARG A 455 35.84 -0.26 -45.40
N SER A 456 36.01 0.43 -44.27
CA SER A 456 37.23 1.19 -44.00
C SER A 456 38.50 0.31 -43.92
N ARG A 457 38.38 -0.88 -43.25
CA ARG A 457 39.48 -1.85 -43.19
C ARG A 457 39.85 -2.43 -44.54
N LEU A 458 38.87 -2.73 -45.38
CA LEU A 458 39.10 -3.23 -46.76
C LEU A 458 39.78 -2.17 -47.66
N LYS A 459 39.34 -0.92 -47.55
CA LYS A 459 39.98 0.18 -48.29
C LYS A 459 41.45 0.42 -47.85
N PHE A 460 41.74 0.33 -46.53
CA PHE A 460 43.07 0.45 -45.98
C PHE A 460 44.00 -0.68 -46.50
N LYS A 461 43.49 -1.92 -46.54
CA LYS A 461 44.25 -3.07 -47.06
C LYS A 461 44.55 -2.95 -48.55
N ALA A 462 43.56 -2.52 -49.34
CA ALA A 462 43.75 -2.31 -50.79
C ALA A 462 44.72 -1.21 -51.15
N ASN A 463 44.92 -0.19 -50.29
CA ASN A 463 45.92 0.86 -50.46
C ASN A 463 47.31 0.50 -49.94
N SER A 464 47.43 -0.54 -49.06
CA SER A 464 48.71 -1.05 -48.57
C SER A 464 49.35 -2.08 -49.48
N ASP A 465 48.60 -2.67 -50.39
CA ASP A 465 49.03 -3.68 -51.38
C ASP A 465 49.36 -3.05 -52.73
N ARG A 466 49.35 -1.72 -52.83
CA ARG A 466 49.88 -0.91 -53.91
C ARG A 466 51.14 -0.17 -53.47
#